data_e651562472d6b0abf553cc3e0bc223e5
#
_entry.id   e651562472d6b0abf553cc3e0bc223e5
#
_cell.length_a   1.000
_cell.length_b   1.000
_cell.length_c   1.000
_cell.angle_alpha   90.00
_cell.angle_beta   90.00
_cell.angle_gamma   90.00
#
_symmetry.space_group_name_H-M   'P 1'
#
loop_
_entity.id
_entity.type
_entity.pdbx_description
1 polymer ?
#
loop_
_entity_poly.entity_id
_entity_poly.type
_entity_poly.pdbx_seq_one_letter_code
_entity_poly.pdbx_strand_id
1 'polypeptide(L)'
;MTRTPVAVLGTLAEFHHDPIPYDLAALVRLVRDMRPDLLCLDMTSDQWRRREFGDLPPEYRDALLPLAQQTDIVVVPIAGDRPPVEPTARGWRGRLIAQLRRVLAFVQRTAPGPTALNDGPRHHVADLLYSMIAWLGGPDTVRAWRTHTDHLVQQVLDVARRDPGRRLLVVVNLRHCHHIRPALRRFTEIREVSHSRL
;
A
#
# COMPACT_ATOMS: atom_id res chain seq x y z
N MET A 1 -23.00 15.18 -8.14
CA MET A 1 -21.57 15.28 -7.81
C MET A 1 -20.84 14.10 -8.42
N THR A 2 -19.77 14.35 -9.16
CA THR A 2 -18.98 13.28 -9.79
C THR A 2 -18.16 12.57 -8.71
N ARG A 3 -18.35 11.26 -8.57
CA ARG A 3 -17.55 10.46 -7.61
C ARG A 3 -16.14 10.28 -8.14
N THR A 4 -15.14 10.48 -7.29
CA THR A 4 -13.73 10.31 -7.62
C THR A 4 -13.37 8.82 -7.67
N PRO A 5 -12.90 8.28 -8.80
CA PRO A 5 -12.45 6.89 -8.89
C PRO A 5 -11.12 6.73 -8.14
N VAL A 6 -11.09 5.78 -7.20
CA VAL A 6 -9.93 5.47 -6.37
C VAL A 6 -9.63 3.99 -6.45
N ALA A 7 -8.42 3.62 -6.87
CA ALA A 7 -7.92 2.27 -6.77
C ALA A 7 -6.84 2.19 -5.68
N VAL A 8 -6.78 1.07 -4.98
CA VAL A 8 -5.75 0.78 -3.96
C VAL A 8 -4.92 -0.40 -4.43
N LEU A 9 -3.61 -0.21 -4.49
CA LEU A 9 -2.63 -1.20 -4.92
C LEU A 9 -1.67 -1.52 -3.76
N GLY A 10 -1.60 -2.78 -3.38
CA GLY A 10 -0.66 -3.29 -2.40
C GLY A 10 0.68 -3.65 -3.01
N THR A 11 1.75 -3.23 -2.36
CA THR A 11 3.13 -3.52 -2.73
C THR A 11 3.82 -4.42 -1.71
N LEU A 12 4.97 -4.96 -2.08
CA LEU A 12 5.69 -6.02 -1.36
C LEU A 12 6.98 -5.55 -0.70
N ALA A 13 7.26 -4.23 -0.68
CA ALA A 13 8.48 -3.65 -0.16
C ALA A 13 9.74 -4.32 -0.76
N GLU A 14 10.69 -4.76 0.08
CA GLU A 14 11.96 -5.35 -0.34
C GLU A 14 11.82 -6.54 -1.31
N PHE A 15 10.70 -7.26 -1.29
CA PHE A 15 10.51 -8.41 -2.19
C PHE A 15 10.40 -8.04 -3.66
N HIS A 16 10.15 -6.78 -4.00
CA HIS A 16 10.15 -6.32 -5.39
C HIS A 16 11.52 -6.39 -6.08
N HIS A 17 12.62 -6.51 -5.31
CA HIS A 17 13.95 -6.76 -5.86
C HIS A 17 14.24 -8.24 -6.16
N ASP A 18 13.41 -9.14 -5.64
CA ASP A 18 13.54 -10.55 -5.93
C ASP A 18 13.07 -10.84 -7.38
N PRO A 19 13.57 -11.92 -8.03
CA PRO A 19 13.07 -12.36 -9.33
C PRO A 19 11.70 -13.04 -9.19
N ILE A 20 10.66 -12.26 -8.98
CA ILE A 20 9.27 -12.69 -8.79
C ILE A 20 8.36 -12.11 -9.88
N PRO A 21 7.20 -12.71 -10.14
CA PRO A 21 6.26 -12.20 -11.16
C PRO A 21 5.71 -10.80 -10.88
N TYR A 22 5.71 -10.36 -9.61
CA TYR A 22 5.36 -9.01 -9.20
C TYR A 22 6.60 -8.21 -8.80
N ASP A 23 7.55 -8.08 -9.72
CA ASP A 23 8.76 -7.26 -9.58
C ASP A 23 8.47 -5.75 -9.84
N LEU A 24 9.49 -4.92 -9.71
CA LEU A 24 9.40 -3.46 -9.98
C LEU A 24 8.96 -3.17 -11.42
N ALA A 25 9.40 -3.97 -12.39
CA ALA A 25 9.03 -3.78 -13.78
C ALA A 25 7.54 -4.08 -14.02
N ALA A 26 7.00 -5.12 -13.37
CA ALA A 26 5.58 -5.44 -13.40
C ALA A 26 4.75 -4.32 -12.74
N LEU A 27 5.23 -3.75 -11.63
CA LEU A 27 4.59 -2.62 -10.96
C LEU A 27 4.54 -1.39 -11.89
N VAL A 28 5.66 -1.03 -12.52
CA VAL A 28 5.72 0.11 -13.46
C VAL A 28 4.77 -0.08 -14.65
N ARG A 29 4.75 -1.28 -15.26
CA ARG A 29 3.82 -1.59 -16.35
C ARG A 29 2.37 -1.41 -15.89
N LEU A 30 2.02 -1.98 -14.74
CA LEU A 30 0.68 -1.90 -14.18
C LEU A 30 0.23 -0.44 -13.96
N VAL A 31 1.08 0.40 -13.36
CA VAL A 31 0.76 1.82 -13.11
C VAL A 31 0.64 2.61 -14.41
N ARG A 32 1.50 2.33 -15.40
CA ARG A 32 1.39 2.93 -16.75
C ARG A 32 0.06 2.59 -17.44
N ASP A 33 -0.36 1.33 -17.33
CA ASP A 33 -1.61 0.87 -17.96
C ASP A 33 -2.85 1.51 -17.30
N MET A 34 -2.81 1.71 -16.00
CA MET A 34 -3.86 2.39 -15.23
C MET A 34 -3.96 3.89 -15.55
N ARG A 35 -2.86 4.54 -15.92
CA ARG A 35 -2.77 5.99 -16.22
C ARG A 35 -3.45 6.84 -15.13
N PRO A 36 -3.06 6.73 -13.85
CA PRO A 36 -3.65 7.58 -12.82
C PRO A 36 -3.27 9.04 -13.04
N ASP A 37 -4.14 9.96 -12.66
CA ASP A 37 -3.83 11.39 -12.64
C ASP A 37 -3.04 11.74 -11.38
N LEU A 38 -3.40 11.10 -10.24
CA LEU A 38 -2.77 11.29 -8.94
C LEU A 38 -2.27 9.95 -8.39
N LEU A 39 -1.03 9.95 -7.92
CA LEU A 39 -0.36 8.81 -7.30
C LEU A 39 -0.14 9.11 -5.81
N CYS A 40 -0.99 8.57 -4.95
CA CYS A 40 -0.92 8.71 -3.51
C CYS A 40 0.05 7.67 -2.94
N LEU A 41 1.14 8.12 -2.32
CA LEU A 41 2.19 7.27 -1.75
C LEU A 41 2.27 7.41 -0.24
N ASP A 42 2.48 6.29 0.46
CA ASP A 42 2.70 6.24 1.91
C ASP A 42 4.11 6.77 2.26
N MET A 43 4.28 8.06 2.05
CA MET A 43 5.47 8.85 2.39
C MET A 43 5.03 10.17 2.98
N THR A 44 5.87 10.80 3.81
CA THR A 44 5.53 12.06 4.46
C THR A 44 5.71 13.25 3.52
N SER A 45 4.96 14.33 3.79
CA SER A 45 5.13 15.59 3.05
C SER A 45 6.53 16.19 3.23
N ASP A 46 7.19 15.92 4.37
CA ASP A 46 8.55 16.38 4.63
C ASP A 46 9.57 15.61 3.79
N GLN A 47 9.47 14.29 3.72
CA GLN A 47 10.30 13.47 2.83
C GLN A 47 10.18 13.95 1.37
N TRP A 48 8.94 14.22 0.91
CA TRP A 48 8.70 14.74 -0.43
C TRP A 48 9.34 16.11 -0.66
N ARG A 49 9.13 17.08 0.25
CA ARG A 49 9.68 18.43 0.13
C ARG A 49 11.22 18.48 0.16
N ARG A 50 11.83 17.66 1.03
CA ARG A 50 13.29 17.59 1.19
C ARG A 50 13.96 16.66 0.17
N ARG A 51 13.17 15.94 -0.63
CA ARG A 51 13.66 14.89 -1.57
C ARG A 51 14.48 13.81 -0.85
N GLU A 52 14.09 13.47 0.37
CA GLU A 52 14.72 12.44 1.20
C GLU A 52 14.11 11.07 0.87
N PHE A 53 14.55 10.47 -0.25
CA PHE A 53 13.97 9.23 -0.77
C PHE A 53 14.79 7.99 -0.41
N GLY A 54 15.94 8.15 0.26
CA GLY A 54 16.85 7.04 0.58
C GLY A 54 16.22 5.94 1.44
N ASP A 55 15.41 6.31 2.42
CA ASP A 55 14.75 5.39 3.34
C ASP A 55 13.37 4.92 2.86
N LEU A 56 12.94 5.35 1.67
CA LEU A 56 11.66 4.90 1.11
C LEU A 56 11.76 3.44 0.63
N PRO A 57 10.64 2.71 0.66
CA PRO A 57 10.56 1.39 0.05
C PRO A 57 11.01 1.40 -1.42
N PRO A 58 11.65 0.31 -1.89
CA PRO A 58 12.17 0.23 -3.26
C PRO A 58 11.15 0.56 -4.34
N GLU A 59 9.91 0.13 -4.18
CA GLU A 59 8.82 0.40 -5.12
C GLU A 59 8.57 1.90 -5.30
N TYR A 60 8.76 2.71 -4.25
CA TYR A 60 8.62 4.17 -4.38
C TYR A 60 9.87 4.77 -4.98
N ARG A 61 11.04 4.48 -4.37
CA ARG A 61 12.32 5.08 -4.75
C ARG A 61 12.76 4.71 -6.16
N ASP A 62 12.71 3.42 -6.50
CA ASP A 62 13.35 2.87 -7.69
C ASP A 62 12.37 2.68 -8.88
N ALA A 63 11.05 2.78 -8.64
CA ALA A 63 10.03 2.56 -9.67
C ALA A 63 9.06 3.74 -9.82
N LEU A 64 8.28 4.05 -8.79
CA LEU A 64 7.14 4.97 -8.92
C LEU A 64 7.54 6.44 -9.00
N LEU A 65 8.54 6.89 -8.23
CA LEU A 65 9.04 8.25 -8.31
C LEU A 65 9.72 8.53 -9.66
N PRO A 66 10.61 7.66 -10.19
CA PRO A 66 11.13 7.80 -11.55
C PRO A 66 10.04 7.79 -12.62
N LEU A 67 9.03 6.93 -12.48
CA LEU A 67 7.90 6.90 -13.40
C LEU A 67 7.13 8.23 -13.40
N ALA A 68 6.81 8.77 -12.23
CA ALA A 68 6.09 10.03 -12.11
C ALA A 68 6.89 11.22 -12.70
N GLN A 69 8.23 11.20 -12.59
CA GLN A 69 9.10 12.22 -13.21
C GLN A 69 9.11 12.17 -14.74
N GLN A 70 8.77 11.03 -15.33
CA GLN A 70 8.74 10.81 -16.80
C GLN A 70 7.34 10.93 -17.40
N THR A 71 6.33 11.22 -16.57
CA THR A 71 4.91 11.26 -16.97
C THR A 71 4.21 12.46 -16.31
N ASP A 72 2.95 12.70 -16.67
CA ASP A 72 2.11 13.75 -16.09
C ASP A 72 1.45 13.32 -14.75
N ILE A 73 1.88 12.21 -14.17
CA ILE A 73 1.35 11.69 -12.91
C ILE A 73 1.82 12.59 -11.75
N VAL A 74 0.87 13.14 -11.01
CA VAL A 74 1.19 13.96 -9.84
C VAL A 74 1.31 13.10 -8.59
N VAL A 75 2.46 13.14 -7.94
CA VAL A 75 2.69 12.43 -6.66
C VAL A 75 2.09 13.22 -5.51
N VAL A 76 1.33 12.51 -4.67
CA VAL A 76 0.72 13.06 -3.45
C VAL A 76 1.18 12.25 -2.25
N PRO A 77 1.99 12.81 -1.34
CA PRO A 77 2.36 12.16 -0.08
C PRO A 77 1.13 12.10 0.85
N ILE A 78 0.88 10.92 1.42
CA ILE A 78 -0.29 10.67 2.28
C ILE A 78 0.07 10.05 3.65
N ALA A 79 1.36 9.81 3.96
CA ALA A 79 1.74 9.31 5.27
C ALA A 79 1.64 10.40 6.35
N GLY A 80 1.38 9.95 7.57
CA GLY A 80 1.56 10.77 8.77
C GLY A 80 3.01 10.82 9.22
N ASP A 81 3.28 11.67 10.22
CA ASP A 81 4.66 11.89 10.75
C ASP A 81 5.26 10.66 11.46
N ARG A 82 4.44 9.68 11.79
CA ARG A 82 4.87 8.48 12.51
C ARG A 82 4.85 7.26 11.60
N PRO A 83 6.00 6.62 11.37
CA PRO A 83 6.03 5.36 10.62
C PRO A 83 5.31 4.25 11.40
N PRO A 84 4.73 3.28 10.70
CA PRO A 84 4.10 2.13 11.34
C PRO A 84 5.13 1.31 12.13
N VAL A 85 4.75 0.92 13.36
CA VAL A 85 5.60 0.12 14.25
C VAL A 85 5.68 -1.32 13.72
N GLU A 86 6.91 -1.82 13.57
CA GLU A 86 7.13 -3.23 13.23
C GLU A 86 6.84 -4.12 14.45
N PRO A 87 6.05 -5.20 14.28
CA PRO A 87 5.72 -6.12 15.36
C PRO A 87 6.97 -6.83 15.88
N THR A 88 7.27 -6.63 17.14
CA THR A 88 8.35 -7.33 17.84
C THR A 88 7.80 -8.02 19.08
N ALA A 89 8.21 -9.26 19.31
CA ALA A 89 7.87 -9.98 20.52
C ALA A 89 9.04 -10.89 20.93
N ARG A 90 9.14 -11.18 22.23
CA ARG A 90 10.17 -12.07 22.79
C ARG A 90 9.58 -13.48 23.04
N GLY A 91 10.46 -14.45 23.20
CA GLY A 91 10.09 -15.82 23.55
C GLY A 91 9.32 -16.53 22.43
N TRP A 92 8.30 -17.32 22.78
CA TRP A 92 7.53 -18.14 21.84
C TRP A 92 6.74 -17.30 20.83
N ARG A 93 6.22 -16.13 21.23
CA ARG A 93 5.52 -15.20 20.33
C ARG A 93 6.45 -14.70 19.23
N GLY A 94 7.68 -14.32 19.58
CA GLY A 94 8.67 -13.89 18.58
C GLY A 94 9.02 -15.00 17.58
N ARG A 95 9.16 -16.24 18.05
CA ARG A 95 9.37 -17.40 17.16
C ARG A 95 8.18 -17.62 16.22
N LEU A 96 6.97 -17.50 16.72
CA LEU A 96 5.76 -17.66 15.90
C LEU A 96 5.61 -16.53 14.87
N ILE A 97 5.88 -15.27 15.24
CA ILE A 97 5.94 -14.14 14.29
C ILE A 97 6.95 -14.42 13.18
N ALA A 98 8.14 -14.93 13.51
CA ALA A 98 9.15 -15.26 12.51
C ALA A 98 8.69 -16.36 11.55
N GLN A 99 7.97 -17.37 12.03
CA GLN A 99 7.38 -18.41 11.16
C GLN A 99 6.27 -17.84 10.26
N LEU A 100 5.36 -17.05 10.81
CA LEU A 100 4.30 -16.42 10.04
C LEU A 100 4.86 -15.49 8.95
N ARG A 101 5.93 -14.75 9.24
CA ARG A 101 6.64 -13.93 8.24
C ARG A 101 7.24 -14.78 7.11
N ARG A 102 7.78 -15.98 7.42
CA ARG A 102 8.27 -16.90 6.38
C ARG A 102 7.15 -17.41 5.48
N VAL A 103 6.00 -17.79 6.07
CA VAL A 103 4.82 -18.21 5.30
C VAL A 103 4.30 -17.04 4.45
N LEU A 104 4.21 -15.84 5.02
CA LEU A 104 3.80 -14.63 4.30
C LEU A 104 4.73 -14.35 3.12
N ALA A 105 6.05 -14.38 3.34
CA ALA A 105 7.05 -14.21 2.28
C ALA A 105 6.89 -15.27 1.17
N PHE A 106 6.62 -16.52 1.52
CA PHE A 106 6.34 -17.57 0.54
C PHE A 106 5.08 -17.27 -0.29
N VAL A 107 3.98 -16.87 0.36
CA VAL A 107 2.72 -16.49 -0.33
C VAL A 107 2.94 -15.34 -1.30
N GLN A 108 3.72 -14.33 -0.90
CA GLN A 108 4.02 -13.14 -1.70
C GLN A 108 4.95 -13.47 -2.88
N ARG A 109 6.05 -14.18 -2.64
CA ARG A 109 7.04 -14.52 -3.67
C ARG A 109 6.51 -15.48 -4.73
N THR A 110 5.61 -16.38 -4.36
CA THR A 110 5.02 -17.37 -5.29
C THR A 110 3.75 -16.89 -5.98
N ALA A 111 3.34 -15.64 -5.74
CA ALA A 111 2.15 -15.09 -6.41
C ALA A 111 2.41 -14.90 -7.91
N PRO A 112 1.47 -15.32 -8.78
CA PRO A 112 1.66 -15.23 -10.23
C PRO A 112 1.61 -13.81 -10.80
N GLY A 113 1.33 -12.81 -9.96
CA GLY A 113 1.30 -11.39 -10.35
C GLY A 113 0.52 -10.52 -9.38
N PRO A 114 0.43 -9.21 -9.66
CA PRO A 114 -0.19 -8.23 -8.78
C PRO A 114 -1.67 -8.53 -8.45
N THR A 115 -2.45 -8.99 -9.42
CA THR A 115 -3.87 -9.30 -9.23
C THR A 115 -4.10 -10.41 -8.19
N ALA A 116 -3.24 -11.43 -8.17
CA ALA A 116 -3.37 -12.53 -7.20
C ALA A 116 -3.18 -12.07 -5.75
N LEU A 117 -2.37 -11.04 -5.54
CA LEU A 117 -2.11 -10.47 -4.22
C LEU A 117 -3.07 -9.35 -3.84
N ASN A 118 -3.65 -8.68 -4.83
CA ASN A 118 -4.51 -7.53 -4.58
C ASN A 118 -6.02 -7.88 -4.59
N ASP A 119 -6.45 -8.84 -5.39
CA ASP A 119 -7.87 -9.18 -5.57
C ASP A 119 -8.16 -10.69 -5.48
N GLY A 120 -7.13 -11.52 -5.38
CA GLY A 120 -7.25 -12.99 -5.38
C GLY A 120 -7.34 -13.62 -3.98
N PRO A 121 -7.47 -14.95 -3.90
CA PRO A 121 -7.50 -15.69 -2.62
C PRO A 121 -6.26 -15.45 -1.76
N ARG A 122 -5.10 -15.25 -2.38
CA ARG A 122 -3.84 -14.95 -1.69
C ARG A 122 -3.87 -13.63 -0.92
N HIS A 123 -4.70 -12.68 -1.35
CA HIS A 123 -4.96 -11.44 -0.61
C HIS A 123 -5.52 -11.74 0.78
N HIS A 124 -6.53 -12.60 0.88
CA HIS A 124 -7.13 -12.99 2.15
C HIS A 124 -6.18 -13.78 3.04
N VAL A 125 -5.34 -14.66 2.45
CA VAL A 125 -4.32 -15.38 3.20
C VAL A 125 -3.27 -14.42 3.75
N ALA A 126 -2.79 -13.47 2.95
CA ALA A 126 -1.83 -12.47 3.41
C ALA A 126 -2.42 -11.58 4.52
N ASP A 127 -3.67 -11.16 4.39
CA ASP A 127 -4.38 -10.38 5.40
C ASP A 127 -4.51 -11.13 6.73
N LEU A 128 -4.92 -12.39 6.70
CA LEU A 128 -4.98 -13.24 7.89
C LEU A 128 -3.61 -13.34 8.57
N LEU A 129 -2.54 -13.58 7.80
CA LEU A 129 -1.18 -13.65 8.33
C LEU A 129 -0.72 -12.33 8.96
N TYR A 130 -0.98 -11.19 8.32
CA TYR A 130 -0.70 -9.87 8.89
C TYR A 130 -1.48 -9.63 10.18
N SER A 131 -2.78 -9.98 10.21
CA SER A 131 -3.62 -9.85 11.39
C SER A 131 -3.10 -10.69 12.57
N MET A 132 -2.67 -11.92 12.31
CA MET A 132 -2.05 -12.79 13.31
C MET A 132 -0.71 -12.22 13.83
N ILE A 133 0.13 -11.71 12.94
CA ILE A 133 1.40 -11.06 13.29
C ILE A 133 1.15 -9.83 14.17
N ALA A 134 0.18 -8.99 13.81
CA ALA A 134 -0.18 -7.81 14.60
C ALA A 134 -0.70 -8.19 15.99
N TRP A 135 -1.58 -9.20 16.08
CA TRP A 135 -2.12 -9.70 17.33
C TRP A 135 -1.02 -10.26 18.26
N LEU A 136 -0.08 -11.04 17.71
CA LEU A 136 1.06 -11.57 18.46
C LEU A 136 2.02 -10.46 18.92
N GLY A 137 2.15 -9.38 18.14
CA GLY A 137 2.91 -8.19 18.47
C GLY A 137 2.30 -7.37 19.63
N GLY A 138 1.02 -7.61 19.92
CA GLY A 138 0.32 -7.03 21.06
C GLY A 138 -0.59 -5.83 20.68
N PRO A 139 -1.36 -5.33 21.67
CA PRO A 139 -2.39 -4.31 21.43
C PRO A 139 -1.84 -2.99 20.89
N ASP A 140 -0.62 -2.63 21.23
CA ASP A 140 0.03 -1.40 20.75
C ASP A 140 0.36 -1.49 19.25
N THR A 141 0.80 -2.66 18.78
CA THR A 141 1.01 -2.92 17.35
C THR A 141 -0.30 -2.80 16.58
N VAL A 142 -1.36 -3.46 17.06
CA VAL A 142 -2.69 -3.40 16.42
C VAL A 142 -3.19 -1.96 16.36
N ARG A 143 -3.06 -1.21 17.46
CA ARG A 143 -3.47 0.19 17.55
C ARG A 143 -2.67 1.07 16.58
N ALA A 144 -1.34 0.93 16.57
CA ALA A 144 -0.47 1.70 15.68
C ALA A 144 -0.79 1.47 14.21
N TRP A 145 -1.00 0.21 13.80
CA TRP A 145 -1.37 -0.12 12.42
C TRP A 145 -2.73 0.44 12.03
N ARG A 146 -3.72 0.35 12.94
CA ARG A 146 -5.05 0.94 12.70
C ARG A 146 -4.97 2.45 12.57
N THR A 147 -4.30 3.14 13.50
CA THR A 147 -4.13 4.60 13.46
C THR A 147 -3.47 5.05 12.16
N HIS A 148 -2.42 4.35 11.72
CA HIS A 148 -1.76 4.65 10.45
C HIS A 148 -2.72 4.46 9.25
N THR A 149 -3.44 3.34 9.22
CA THR A 149 -4.42 3.06 8.15
C THR A 149 -5.55 4.08 8.11
N ASP A 150 -6.08 4.46 9.27
CA ASP A 150 -7.14 5.49 9.38
C ASP A 150 -6.64 6.84 8.88
N HIS A 151 -5.37 7.20 9.20
CA HIS A 151 -4.75 8.39 8.67
C HIS A 151 -4.65 8.38 7.14
N LEU A 152 -4.16 7.27 6.56
CA LEU A 152 -4.08 7.11 5.10
C LEU A 152 -5.46 7.28 4.44
N VAL A 153 -6.51 6.70 5.01
CA VAL A 153 -7.89 6.83 4.52
C VAL A 153 -8.35 8.29 4.52
N GLN A 154 -8.09 9.03 5.61
CA GLN A 154 -8.46 10.44 5.68
C GLN A 154 -7.70 11.28 4.64
N GLN A 155 -6.40 11.06 4.48
CA GLN A 155 -5.61 11.77 3.47
C GLN A 155 -6.10 11.49 2.04
N VAL A 156 -6.44 10.23 1.72
CA VAL A 156 -7.03 9.88 0.42
C VAL A 156 -8.38 10.59 0.20
N LEU A 157 -9.21 10.65 1.23
CA LEU A 157 -10.49 11.36 1.17
C LEU A 157 -10.30 12.87 0.92
N ASP A 158 -9.34 13.49 1.61
CA ASP A 158 -9.03 14.90 1.43
C ASP A 158 -8.50 15.20 0.01
N VAL A 159 -7.67 14.31 -0.55
CA VAL A 159 -7.22 14.40 -1.94
C VAL A 159 -8.42 14.27 -2.89
N ALA A 160 -9.30 13.30 -2.67
CA ALA A 160 -10.49 13.10 -3.52
C ALA A 160 -11.46 14.30 -3.49
N ARG A 161 -11.55 15.00 -2.36
CA ARG A 161 -12.36 16.22 -2.20
C ARG A 161 -11.73 17.43 -2.87
N ARG A 162 -10.40 17.54 -2.78
CA ARG A 162 -9.65 18.65 -3.40
C ARG A 162 -9.63 18.54 -4.93
N ASP A 163 -9.51 17.33 -5.44
CA ASP A 163 -9.35 17.03 -6.87
C ASP A 163 -10.48 16.10 -7.38
N PRO A 164 -11.75 16.54 -7.40
CA PRO A 164 -12.89 15.67 -7.71
C PRO A 164 -12.87 15.17 -9.16
N GLY A 165 -13.16 13.88 -9.32
CA GLY A 165 -13.25 13.22 -10.62
C GLY A 165 -11.91 12.78 -11.22
N ARG A 166 -10.77 13.14 -10.64
CA ARG A 166 -9.45 12.64 -11.06
C ARG A 166 -9.27 11.16 -10.66
N ARG A 167 -8.50 10.43 -11.46
CA ARG A 167 -8.18 9.02 -11.19
C ARG A 167 -7.07 8.94 -10.16
N LEU A 168 -7.41 8.47 -8.95
CA LEU A 168 -6.48 8.32 -7.84
C LEU A 168 -6.00 6.88 -7.74
N LEU A 169 -4.68 6.68 -7.76
CA LEU A 169 -4.06 5.42 -7.40
C LEU A 169 -3.36 5.56 -6.04
N VAL A 170 -3.82 4.81 -5.06
CA VAL A 170 -3.20 4.71 -3.74
C VAL A 170 -2.28 3.51 -3.73
N VAL A 171 -0.98 3.73 -3.52
CA VAL A 171 0.00 2.64 -3.42
C VAL A 171 0.54 2.60 -2.01
N VAL A 172 0.32 1.46 -1.35
CA VAL A 172 0.68 1.23 0.05
C VAL A 172 1.19 -0.19 0.23
N ASN A 173 1.85 -0.46 1.35
CA ASN A 173 2.21 -1.83 1.67
C ASN A 173 0.95 -2.72 1.75
N LEU A 174 1.03 -3.96 1.25
CA LEU A 174 -0.08 -4.91 1.15
C LEU A 174 -0.85 -5.08 2.48
N ARG A 175 -0.17 -4.97 3.63
CA ARG A 175 -0.77 -5.05 4.97
C ARG A 175 -1.87 -4.03 5.24
N HIS A 176 -1.88 -2.89 4.54
CA HIS A 176 -2.86 -1.82 4.73
C HIS A 176 -4.03 -1.89 3.74
N CYS A 177 -3.84 -2.54 2.57
CA CYS A 177 -4.84 -2.59 1.50
C CYS A 177 -6.19 -3.12 1.94
N HIS A 178 -6.19 -4.19 2.74
CA HIS A 178 -7.39 -4.88 3.18
C HIS A 178 -8.31 -3.98 4.03
N HIS A 179 -7.72 -3.09 4.81
CA HIS A 179 -8.46 -2.16 5.67
C HIS A 179 -8.84 -0.86 4.95
N ILE A 180 -7.99 -0.36 4.05
CA ILE A 180 -8.21 0.89 3.31
C ILE A 180 -9.41 0.76 2.36
N ARG A 181 -9.49 -0.29 1.55
CA ARG A 181 -10.56 -0.48 0.56
C ARG A 181 -11.98 -0.42 1.17
N PRO A 182 -12.33 -1.24 2.19
CA PRO A 182 -13.66 -1.17 2.77
C PRO A 182 -13.93 0.15 3.51
N ALA A 183 -12.90 0.81 4.04
CA ALA A 183 -13.05 2.12 4.66
C ALA A 183 -13.40 3.19 3.61
N LEU A 184 -12.75 3.20 2.46
CA LEU A 184 -13.03 4.15 1.37
C LEU A 184 -14.44 3.98 0.79
N ARG A 185 -14.99 2.76 0.73
CA ARG A 185 -16.36 2.49 0.26
C ARG A 185 -17.46 3.16 1.08
N ARG A 186 -17.14 3.60 2.31
CA ARG A 186 -18.11 4.29 3.19
C ARG A 186 -18.35 5.75 2.81
N PHE A 187 -17.49 6.32 1.96
CA PHE A 187 -17.57 7.72 1.57
C PHE A 187 -18.29 7.87 0.23
N THR A 188 -19.30 8.73 0.20
CA THR A 188 -20.14 8.96 -0.99
C THR A 188 -19.39 9.66 -2.13
N GLU A 189 -18.34 10.40 -1.81
CA GLU A 189 -17.48 11.13 -2.72
C GLU A 189 -16.54 10.22 -3.52
N ILE A 190 -16.31 9.00 -3.00
CA ILE A 190 -15.38 8.03 -3.58
C ILE A 190 -16.16 6.93 -4.30
N ARG A 191 -15.62 6.53 -5.45
CA ARG A 191 -15.96 5.28 -6.12
C ARG A 191 -14.72 4.38 -6.08
N GLU A 192 -14.64 3.51 -5.09
CA GLU A 192 -13.57 2.50 -5.07
C GLU A 192 -13.73 1.57 -6.28
N VAL A 193 -12.64 1.37 -7.00
CA VAL A 193 -12.56 0.52 -8.19
C VAL A 193 -11.39 -0.44 -8.08
N SER A 194 -11.50 -1.61 -8.71
CA SER A 194 -10.33 -2.49 -8.85
C SER A 194 -9.23 -1.77 -9.63
N HIS A 195 -7.97 -2.06 -9.28
CA HIS A 195 -6.81 -1.53 -9.99
C HIS A 195 -6.84 -1.82 -11.50
N SER A 196 -7.55 -2.86 -11.94
CA SER A 196 -7.75 -3.17 -13.37
C SER A 196 -8.82 -2.31 -14.06
N ARG A 197 -9.51 -1.42 -13.32
CA ARG A 197 -10.62 -0.59 -13.83
C ARG A 197 -10.43 0.90 -13.56
N LEU A 198 -9.25 1.31 -13.08
CA LEU A 198 -8.92 2.70 -12.92
C LEU A 198 -8.67 3.33 -14.30
#